data_58fdc0de809e7ddd87597123625997ee
#
_entry.id   58fdc0de809e7ddd87597123625997ee
#
_cell.length_a   1.000
_cell.length_b   1.000
_cell.length_c   1.000
_cell.angle_alpha   90.00
_cell.angle_beta   90.00
_cell.angle_gamma   90.00
#
_symmetry.space_group_name_H-M   'P 1'
#
loop_
_entity.id
_entity.type
_entity.pdbx_description
1 polymer ?
#
loop_
_entity_poly.entity_id
_entity_poly.type
_entity_poly.pdbx_seq_one_letter_code
_entity_poly.pdbx_strand_id
1 'polypeptide(L)'
;MRRIGLSTVPAVLCLSAALLAGCSSTPKDITQGWTPERIYQEARDEVSAGAWDKAIGLYEKLEGRAAGTLLAQQAQIEKAYAQYRTNEKVQALATLDRFIRLHPTSPALDYALYLKGLVNF
;
A
#
# COMPACT_ATOMS: atom_id res chain seq x y z
N MET A 1 -4.48 41.83 -58.07
CA MET A 1 -4.00 41.92 -56.71
C MET A 1 -4.99 41.17 -55.80
N ARG A 2 -4.63 39.98 -55.40
CA ARG A 2 -5.47 39.18 -54.50
C ARG A 2 -4.87 39.23 -53.08
N ARG A 3 -5.62 39.80 -52.16
CA ARG A 3 -5.29 39.73 -50.73
C ARG A 3 -5.77 38.39 -50.20
N ILE A 4 -4.86 37.52 -49.89
CA ILE A 4 -5.15 36.27 -49.18
C ILE A 4 -5.21 36.61 -47.69
N GLY A 5 -6.43 36.55 -47.13
CA GLY A 5 -6.66 36.75 -45.70
C GLY A 5 -6.11 35.57 -44.89
N LEU A 6 -5.12 35.89 -44.08
CA LEU A 6 -4.50 34.98 -43.11
C LEU A 6 -5.31 35.05 -41.80
N SER A 7 -6.27 34.14 -41.64
CA SER A 7 -7.10 34.14 -40.42
C SER A 7 -7.58 32.72 -39.98
N THR A 8 -6.72 31.71 -40.08
CA THR A 8 -7.11 30.35 -39.59
C THR A 8 -6.14 29.72 -38.58
N VAL A 9 -5.27 30.51 -37.94
CA VAL A 9 -4.25 29.97 -37.02
C VAL A 9 -4.65 29.96 -35.52
N PRO A 10 -5.65 30.70 -35.01
CA PRO A 10 -5.93 30.64 -33.56
C PRO A 10 -6.84 29.49 -33.12
N ALA A 11 -7.51 28.74 -34.02
CA ALA A 11 -8.48 27.73 -33.62
C ALA A 11 -7.87 26.37 -33.24
N VAL A 12 -6.64 26.09 -33.65
CA VAL A 12 -5.96 24.80 -33.39
C VAL A 12 -5.24 24.80 -32.05
N LEU A 13 -4.89 25.97 -31.51
CA LEU A 13 -4.12 26.06 -30.26
C LEU A 13 -4.97 25.90 -28.99
N CYS A 14 -6.29 26.04 -29.08
CA CYS A 14 -7.19 25.88 -27.93
C CYS A 14 -7.60 24.42 -27.68
N LEU A 15 -7.43 23.52 -28.63
CA LEU A 15 -7.87 22.13 -28.50
C LEU A 15 -6.85 21.25 -27.79
N SER A 16 -5.57 21.67 -27.72
CA SER A 16 -4.50 20.92 -27.06
C SER A 16 -4.39 21.16 -25.54
N ALA A 17 -5.05 22.20 -25.01
CA ALA A 17 -4.99 22.52 -23.57
C ALA A 17 -6.02 21.77 -22.72
N ALA A 18 -7.02 21.13 -23.34
CA ALA A 18 -8.12 20.46 -22.61
C ALA A 18 -7.81 19.03 -22.16
N LEU A 19 -6.69 18.44 -22.56
CA LEU A 19 -6.35 17.04 -22.26
C LEU A 19 -5.48 16.86 -21.01
N LEU A 20 -5.09 17.94 -20.32
CA LEU A 20 -4.27 17.89 -19.09
C LEU A 20 -5.07 18.03 -17.79
N ALA A 21 -6.40 18.12 -17.85
CA ALA A 21 -7.26 18.00 -16.69
C ALA A 21 -7.50 16.51 -16.34
N GLY A 22 -6.44 15.72 -16.33
CA GLY A 22 -6.47 14.35 -15.82
C GLY A 22 -6.72 14.39 -14.33
N CYS A 23 -7.84 13.81 -13.89
CA CYS A 23 -8.30 13.66 -12.53
C CYS A 23 -7.19 13.17 -11.60
N SER A 24 -6.54 14.04 -10.87
CA SER A 24 -5.80 13.67 -9.66
C SER A 24 -6.76 13.65 -8.46
N SER A 25 -7.77 12.78 -8.50
CA SER A 25 -8.48 12.41 -7.28
C SER A 25 -7.58 11.45 -6.52
N THR A 26 -6.68 11.98 -5.68
CA THR A 26 -5.97 11.19 -4.70
C THR A 26 -7.03 10.51 -3.82
N PRO A 27 -7.08 9.18 -3.72
CA PRO A 27 -8.03 8.50 -2.87
C PRO A 27 -7.91 9.06 -1.45
N LYS A 28 -9.03 9.53 -0.88
CA LYS A 28 -9.04 10.08 0.47
C LYS A 28 -8.61 8.98 1.45
N ASP A 29 -7.55 9.23 2.22
CA ASP A 29 -7.10 8.29 3.24
C ASP A 29 -8.14 8.23 4.37
N ILE A 30 -8.91 7.15 4.40
CA ILE A 30 -9.95 6.92 5.41
C ILE A 30 -9.38 6.82 6.83
N THR A 31 -8.09 6.54 6.98
CA THR A 31 -7.42 6.41 8.28
C THR A 31 -6.85 7.71 8.80
N GLN A 32 -7.11 8.83 8.12
CA GLN A 32 -6.64 10.14 8.56
C GLN A 32 -7.18 10.46 9.97
N GLY A 33 -6.28 10.77 10.89
CA GLY A 33 -6.62 11.04 12.29
C GLY A 33 -6.82 9.80 13.17
N TRP A 34 -6.67 8.59 12.63
CA TRP A 34 -6.71 7.38 13.45
C TRP A 34 -5.39 7.16 14.19
N THR A 35 -5.47 6.63 15.41
CA THR A 35 -4.29 6.18 16.14
C THR A 35 -3.75 4.88 15.52
N PRO A 36 -2.45 4.57 15.73
CA PRO A 36 -1.89 3.29 15.29
C PRO A 36 -2.67 2.08 15.79
N GLU A 37 -3.11 2.10 17.04
CA GLU A 37 -3.89 1.01 17.66
C GLU A 37 -5.24 0.82 16.96
N ARG A 38 -5.90 1.92 16.57
CA ARG A 38 -7.15 1.86 15.83
C ARG A 38 -6.96 1.26 14.44
N ILE A 39 -5.88 1.65 13.73
CA ILE A 39 -5.56 1.07 12.42
C ILE A 39 -5.31 -0.44 12.56
N TYR A 40 -4.57 -0.84 13.58
CA TYR A 40 -4.30 -2.24 13.85
C TYR A 40 -5.58 -3.04 14.12
N GLN A 41 -6.47 -2.51 14.96
CA GLN A 41 -7.74 -3.17 15.27
C GLN A 41 -8.61 -3.32 14.02
N GLU A 42 -8.73 -2.28 13.23
CA GLU A 42 -9.47 -2.33 11.95
C GLU A 42 -8.88 -3.37 10.99
N ALA A 43 -7.54 -3.43 10.89
CA ALA A 43 -6.89 -4.45 10.07
C ALA A 43 -7.23 -5.88 10.54
N ARG A 44 -7.28 -6.09 11.87
CA ARG A 44 -7.68 -7.38 12.47
C ARG A 44 -9.14 -7.73 12.16
N ASP A 45 -10.02 -6.75 12.19
CA ASP A 45 -11.44 -6.93 11.86
C ASP A 45 -11.61 -7.30 10.38
N GLU A 46 -10.85 -6.67 9.47
CA GLU A 46 -10.83 -7.03 8.05
C GLU A 46 -10.26 -8.45 7.82
N VAL A 47 -9.24 -8.86 8.57
CA VAL A 47 -8.73 -10.24 8.55
C VAL A 47 -9.83 -11.22 8.96
N SER A 48 -10.59 -10.92 10.02
CA SER A 48 -11.68 -11.76 10.51
C SER A 48 -12.83 -11.87 9.51
N ALA A 49 -13.03 -10.82 8.71
CA ALA A 49 -14.00 -10.78 7.62
C ALA A 49 -13.50 -11.46 6.33
N GLY A 50 -12.24 -11.90 6.28
CA GLY A 50 -11.61 -12.45 5.08
C GLY A 50 -11.25 -11.41 4.01
N ALA A 51 -11.30 -10.12 4.36
CA ALA A 51 -10.96 -9.00 3.47
C ALA A 51 -9.44 -8.72 3.48
N TRP A 52 -8.66 -9.69 3.03
CA TRP A 52 -7.21 -9.70 3.13
C TRP A 52 -6.54 -8.49 2.47
N ASP A 53 -6.98 -8.07 1.29
CA ASP A 53 -6.41 -6.92 0.58
C ASP A 53 -6.56 -5.62 1.37
N LYS A 54 -7.72 -5.43 2.02
CA LYS A 54 -7.95 -4.28 2.89
C LYS A 54 -7.05 -4.33 4.12
N ALA A 55 -6.91 -5.51 4.73
CA ALA A 55 -6.02 -5.70 5.87
C ALA A 55 -4.57 -5.38 5.50
N ILE A 56 -4.07 -5.84 4.35
CA ILE A 56 -2.74 -5.52 3.83
C ILE A 56 -2.54 -4.00 3.76
N GLY A 57 -3.48 -3.28 3.15
CA GLY A 57 -3.40 -1.82 3.04
C GLY A 57 -3.39 -1.10 4.40
N LEU A 58 -4.14 -1.59 5.38
CA LEU A 58 -4.14 -1.04 6.75
C LEU A 58 -2.83 -1.32 7.49
N TYR A 59 -2.28 -2.52 7.36
CA TYR A 59 -0.97 -2.85 7.94
C TYR A 59 0.15 -2.01 7.34
N GLU A 60 0.13 -1.74 6.03
CA GLU A 60 1.09 -0.85 5.38
C GLU A 60 1.03 0.57 5.93
N LYS A 61 -0.17 1.10 6.13
CA LYS A 61 -0.34 2.42 6.76
C LYS A 61 0.18 2.45 8.19
N LEU A 62 -0.07 1.39 8.94
CA LEU A 62 0.41 1.25 10.31
C LEU A 62 1.93 1.20 10.37
N GLU A 63 2.58 0.41 9.50
CA GLU A 63 4.04 0.37 9.40
C GLU A 63 4.64 1.78 9.17
N GLY A 64 4.03 2.57 8.30
CA GLY A 64 4.48 3.94 8.02
C GLY A 64 4.29 4.90 9.19
N ARG A 65 3.15 4.80 9.90
CA ARG A 65 2.81 5.74 11.00
C ARG A 65 3.47 5.41 12.32
N ALA A 66 3.69 4.13 12.58
CA ALA A 66 4.24 3.65 13.86
C ALA A 66 5.65 3.06 13.69
N ALA A 67 6.41 3.52 12.71
CA ALA A 67 7.75 3.02 12.39
C ALA A 67 8.64 2.94 13.64
N GLY A 68 9.35 1.83 13.81
CA GLY A 68 10.21 1.58 14.96
C GLY A 68 9.51 1.05 16.22
N THR A 69 8.19 0.90 16.21
CA THR A 69 7.44 0.32 17.34
C THR A 69 7.24 -1.19 17.21
N LEU A 70 6.95 -1.85 18.33
CA LEU A 70 6.56 -3.27 18.33
C LEU A 70 5.27 -3.50 17.55
N LEU A 71 4.35 -2.54 17.58
CA LEU A 71 3.09 -2.62 16.85
C LEU A 71 3.33 -2.62 15.33
N ALA A 72 4.29 -1.83 14.82
CA ALA A 72 4.68 -1.85 13.42
C ALA A 72 5.35 -3.18 13.03
N GLN A 73 6.15 -3.77 13.92
CA GLN A 73 6.72 -5.11 13.70
C GLN A 73 5.63 -6.18 13.62
N GLN A 74 4.65 -6.12 14.50
CA GLN A 74 3.50 -7.02 14.49
C GLN A 74 2.70 -6.87 13.19
N ALA A 75 2.41 -5.65 12.78
CA ALA A 75 1.72 -5.36 11.53
C ALA A 75 2.46 -5.92 10.31
N GLN A 76 3.78 -5.84 10.29
CA GLN A 76 4.60 -6.36 9.20
C GLN A 76 4.47 -7.89 9.06
N ILE A 77 4.45 -8.62 10.17
CA ILE A 77 4.28 -10.09 10.16
C ILE A 77 2.86 -10.45 9.73
N GLU A 78 1.85 -9.77 10.25
CA GLU A 78 0.45 -10.04 9.91
C GLU A 78 0.16 -9.69 8.44
N LYS A 79 0.81 -8.65 7.91
CA LYS A 79 0.77 -8.35 6.48
C LYS A 79 1.35 -9.51 5.64
N ALA A 80 2.49 -10.05 6.02
CA ALA A 80 3.07 -11.19 5.32
C ALA A 80 2.13 -12.41 5.31
N TYR A 81 1.44 -12.67 6.42
CA TYR A 81 0.44 -13.72 6.47
C TYR A 81 -0.76 -13.43 5.55
N ALA A 82 -1.25 -12.20 5.53
CA ALA A 82 -2.34 -11.79 4.64
C ALA A 82 -1.93 -11.93 3.16
N GLN A 83 -0.71 -11.54 2.80
CA GLN A 83 -0.15 -11.73 1.45
C GLN A 83 -0.05 -13.22 1.08
N TYR A 84 0.31 -14.08 2.02
CA TYR A 84 0.26 -15.53 1.80
C TYR A 84 -1.17 -16.01 1.53
N ARG A 85 -2.16 -15.52 2.27
CA ARG A 85 -3.58 -15.89 2.11
C ARG A 85 -4.17 -15.43 0.78
N THR A 86 -3.68 -14.33 0.20
CA THR A 86 -4.05 -13.85 -1.15
C THR A 86 -3.23 -14.48 -2.27
N ASN A 87 -2.40 -15.47 -1.95
CA ASN A 87 -1.48 -16.13 -2.90
C ASN A 87 -0.38 -15.22 -3.46
N GLU A 88 -0.08 -14.14 -2.77
CA GLU A 88 1.02 -13.23 -3.08
C GLU A 88 2.33 -13.73 -2.44
N LYS A 89 2.76 -14.94 -2.79
CA LYS A 89 3.90 -15.62 -2.16
C LYS A 89 5.20 -14.82 -2.25
N VAL A 90 5.47 -14.19 -3.39
CA VAL A 90 6.70 -13.39 -3.60
C VAL A 90 6.72 -12.18 -2.65
N GLN A 91 5.61 -11.49 -2.52
CA GLN A 91 5.47 -10.34 -1.62
C GLN A 91 5.57 -10.77 -0.16
N ALA A 92 4.92 -11.87 0.21
CA ALA A 92 5.02 -12.43 1.56
C ALA A 92 6.46 -12.76 1.95
N LEU A 93 7.21 -13.42 1.07
CA LEU A 93 8.63 -13.74 1.29
C LEU A 93 9.48 -12.47 1.41
N ALA A 94 9.28 -11.50 0.54
CA ALA A 94 9.99 -10.22 0.60
C ALA A 94 9.71 -9.46 1.93
N THR A 95 8.46 -9.47 2.39
CA THR A 95 8.06 -8.87 3.67
C THR A 95 8.75 -9.57 4.84
N LEU A 96 8.78 -10.90 4.86
CA LEU A 96 9.42 -11.69 5.92
C LEU A 96 10.94 -11.55 5.90
N ASP A 97 11.58 -11.56 4.74
CA ASP A 97 13.02 -11.35 4.62
C ASP A 97 13.44 -9.96 5.12
N ARG A 98 12.64 -8.94 4.83
CA ARG A 98 12.85 -7.61 5.35
C ARG A 98 12.71 -7.58 6.87
N PHE A 99 11.66 -8.23 7.43
CA PHE A 99 11.47 -8.31 8.88
C PHE A 99 12.66 -8.97 9.57
N ILE A 100 13.08 -10.14 9.11
CA ILE A 100 14.19 -10.91 9.70
C ILE A 100 15.49 -10.09 9.67
N ARG A 101 15.76 -9.39 8.57
CA ARG A 101 16.96 -8.57 8.43
C ARG A 101 16.95 -7.34 9.33
N LEU A 102 15.79 -6.68 9.49
CA LEU A 102 15.68 -5.45 10.26
C LEU A 102 15.48 -5.68 11.76
N HIS A 103 14.97 -6.84 12.15
CA HIS A 103 14.59 -7.15 13.53
C HIS A 103 15.16 -8.49 14.01
N PRO A 104 16.50 -8.67 13.97
CA PRO A 104 17.14 -9.96 14.28
C PRO A 104 17.00 -10.37 15.74
N THR A 105 16.63 -9.45 16.63
CA THR A 105 16.41 -9.69 18.06
C THR A 105 14.94 -9.61 18.47
N SER A 106 14.04 -9.53 17.50
CA SER A 106 12.60 -9.46 17.79
C SER A 106 12.13 -10.77 18.47
N PRO A 107 11.27 -10.68 19.48
CA PRO A 107 10.65 -11.87 20.08
C PRO A 107 9.76 -12.61 19.07
N ALA A 108 9.37 -11.99 17.97
CA ALA A 108 8.58 -12.60 16.90
C ALA A 108 9.43 -13.24 15.79
N LEU A 109 10.75 -13.27 15.93
CA LEU A 109 11.66 -13.80 14.90
C LEU A 109 11.36 -15.26 14.55
N ASP A 110 11.12 -16.10 15.57
CA ASP A 110 10.83 -17.53 15.36
C ASP A 110 9.55 -17.74 14.55
N TYR A 111 8.53 -16.94 14.82
CA TYR A 111 7.29 -16.98 14.06
C TYR A 111 7.49 -16.49 12.62
N ALA A 112 8.29 -15.45 12.41
CA ALA A 112 8.62 -14.98 11.05
C ALA A 112 9.35 -16.05 10.23
N LEU A 113 10.29 -16.76 10.84
CA LEU A 113 11.00 -17.89 10.21
C LEU A 113 10.06 -19.06 9.90
N TYR A 114 9.17 -19.41 10.83
CA TYR A 114 8.14 -20.42 10.61
C TYR A 114 7.23 -20.05 9.42
N LEU A 115 6.72 -18.82 9.41
CA LEU A 115 5.85 -18.35 8.34
C LEU A 115 6.57 -18.33 7.00
N LYS A 116 7.85 -17.95 6.97
CA LYS A 116 8.68 -18.01 5.75
C LYS A 116 8.80 -19.45 5.24
N GLY A 117 8.99 -20.42 6.12
CA GLY A 117 8.96 -21.85 5.77
C GLY A 117 7.61 -22.24 5.16
N LEU A 118 6.50 -21.85 5.80
CA LEU A 118 5.15 -22.15 5.32
C LEU A 118 4.88 -21.59 3.91
N VAL A 119 5.32 -20.36 3.65
CA VAL A 119 5.12 -19.70 2.34
C VAL A 119 5.92 -20.38 1.23
N ASN A 120 7.07 -21.00 1.55
CA ASN A 120 7.92 -21.69 0.58
C ASN A 120 7.39 -23.07 0.15
N PHE A 121 6.46 -23.64 0.92
CA PHE A 121 5.82 -24.92 0.55
C PHE A 121 4.60 -24.70 -0.33
#